data_735ffa3d0c8b7722a68357cf3287ebe8
#
_entry.id   735ffa3d0c8b7722a68357cf3287ebe8
#
_cell.length_a   1.000
_cell.length_b   1.000
_cell.length_c   1.000
_cell.angle_alpha   90.00
_cell.angle_beta   90.00
_cell.angle_gamma   90.00
#
_symmetry.space_group_name_H-M   'P 1'
#
loop_
_entity.id
_entity.type
_entity.pdbx_description
1 polymer ?
#
loop_
_entity_poly.entity_id
_entity_poly.type
_entity_poly.pdbx_seq_one_letter_code
_entity_poly.pdbx_strand_id
1 'polypeptide(L)'
;MVDWLRLLLQVFYAPLRGIREVRDRGALGPAGLVALISQFAYLFVTEWLAQTQNLLINSPGSLFRIAFSSAVPLILIAAVLVPLITFTSNLFERKGSFSLVLQQEYASLAATVFYALAIANFFALVASVLLNLTGLQAAYVASSVESTAQLKTWLLSSPRLSPDVKAQLELTLNDSRQIAVGLFRSIKLSFFVITTIAAVREVFRFTVLRTIVVVTISLLIAVLLSPVWALLFSPILASPFLLIMIFLLLRGYVSNVLQIQRARESFRRNLEAATLNPADASAHYNLGLIHQQRGELDAARERFERAIQIDPEEIDSHYQLGRIARQQKRLGEAIGHFEQVVSRDPSHAQQEVWREVGATYVSAGQYADAITPLETFLDRRPSDPEALYLLGRAHAGLGHRSEAASSMQACIDAVKTAPAYKYRADKRWLNEAQQFIKGSQ
;
A
#
# COMPACT_ATOMS: atom_id res chain seq x y z
N MET A 1 -5.26 15.05 -7.18
CA MET A 1 -6.28 15.44 -6.19
C MET A 1 -7.71 15.37 -6.75
N VAL A 2 -7.90 15.60 -8.04
CA VAL A 2 -9.24 15.61 -8.71
C VAL A 2 -9.84 14.21 -8.87
N ASP A 3 -9.03 13.16 -9.04
CA ASP A 3 -9.52 11.81 -9.36
C ASP A 3 -10.30 11.13 -8.22
N TRP A 4 -9.88 11.29 -6.97
CA TRP A 4 -10.59 10.68 -5.84
C TRP A 4 -11.95 11.34 -5.55
N LEU A 5 -12.07 12.66 -5.80
CA LEU A 5 -13.33 13.38 -5.66
C LEU A 5 -14.32 12.96 -6.76
N ARG A 6 -13.83 12.79 -7.99
CA ARG A 6 -14.62 12.24 -9.10
C ARG A 6 -15.11 10.82 -8.79
N LEU A 7 -14.23 9.95 -8.27
CA LEU A 7 -14.60 8.59 -7.84
C LEU A 7 -15.66 8.63 -6.74
N LEU A 8 -15.49 9.51 -5.76
CA LEU A 8 -16.47 9.70 -4.69
C LEU A 8 -17.84 10.08 -5.25
N LEU A 9 -17.92 11.10 -6.10
CA LEU A 9 -19.17 11.52 -6.73
C LEU A 9 -19.78 10.38 -7.56
N GLN A 10 -18.98 9.69 -8.37
CA GLN A 10 -19.44 8.59 -9.21
C GLN A 10 -20.03 7.45 -8.40
N VAL A 11 -19.47 7.14 -7.24
CA VAL A 11 -19.95 6.12 -6.32
C VAL A 11 -21.36 6.48 -5.80
N PHE A 12 -21.71 7.77 -5.64
CA PHE A 12 -23.04 8.18 -5.19
C PHE A 12 -24.10 8.16 -6.29
N TYR A 13 -23.82 8.66 -7.49
CA TYR A 13 -24.85 8.69 -8.55
C TYR A 13 -24.90 7.42 -9.41
N ALA A 14 -23.83 6.62 -9.45
CA ALA A 14 -23.76 5.36 -10.19
C ALA A 14 -22.96 4.30 -9.39
N PRO A 15 -23.50 3.78 -8.26
CA PRO A 15 -22.75 3.00 -7.27
C PRO A 15 -22.02 1.79 -7.85
N LEU A 16 -22.65 1.03 -8.75
CA LEU A 16 -22.01 -0.14 -9.36
C LEU A 16 -20.85 0.23 -10.29
N ARG A 17 -20.99 1.31 -11.07
CA ARG A 17 -19.89 1.81 -11.92
C ARG A 17 -18.78 2.40 -11.07
N GLY A 18 -19.14 3.17 -10.03
CA GLY A 18 -18.18 3.75 -9.11
C GLY A 18 -17.36 2.69 -8.37
N ILE A 19 -17.98 1.62 -7.88
CA ILE A 19 -17.30 0.51 -7.22
C ILE A 19 -16.32 -0.20 -8.18
N ARG A 20 -16.66 -0.40 -9.45
CA ARG A 20 -15.75 -0.94 -10.47
C ARG A 20 -14.52 -0.05 -10.65
N GLU A 21 -14.75 1.24 -10.78
CA GLU A 21 -13.66 2.20 -10.98
C GLU A 21 -12.78 2.32 -9.73
N VAL A 22 -13.36 2.23 -8.53
CA VAL A 22 -12.62 2.13 -7.26
C VAL A 22 -11.77 0.84 -7.20
N ARG A 23 -12.32 -0.31 -7.60
CA ARG A 23 -11.56 -1.56 -7.70
C ARG A 23 -10.34 -1.40 -8.59
N ASP A 24 -10.51 -0.77 -9.75
CA ASP A 24 -9.49 -0.70 -10.79
C ASP A 24 -8.48 0.45 -10.54
N ARG A 25 -8.93 1.56 -9.95
CA ARG A 25 -8.15 2.80 -9.77
C ARG A 25 -8.05 3.30 -8.34
N GLY A 26 -8.81 2.73 -7.42
CA GLY A 26 -8.91 3.22 -6.04
C GLY A 26 -7.65 2.98 -5.24
N ALA A 27 -7.10 4.04 -4.65
CA ALA A 27 -6.01 3.95 -3.68
C ALA A 27 -6.57 3.75 -2.26
N LEU A 28 -5.95 2.87 -1.47
CA LEU A 28 -6.40 2.52 -0.12
C LEU A 28 -6.43 3.75 0.83
N GLY A 29 -5.42 4.62 0.73
CA GLY A 29 -5.33 5.82 1.59
C GLY A 29 -6.51 6.78 1.44
N PRO A 30 -6.81 7.28 0.22
CA PRO A 30 -8.00 8.10 -0.02
C PRO A 30 -9.31 7.40 0.35
N ALA A 31 -9.45 6.09 0.08
CA ALA A 31 -10.64 5.33 0.46
C ALA A 31 -10.85 5.31 1.98
N GLY A 32 -9.77 5.07 2.74
CA GLY A 32 -9.80 5.11 4.20
C GLY A 32 -10.15 6.50 4.75
N LEU A 33 -9.60 7.57 4.14
CA LEU A 33 -9.91 8.94 4.55
C LEU A 33 -11.40 9.28 4.30
N VAL A 34 -11.93 8.93 3.12
CA VAL A 34 -13.34 9.14 2.78
C VAL A 34 -14.25 8.39 3.75
N ALA A 35 -13.92 7.13 4.05
CA ALA A 35 -14.68 6.32 5.00
C ALA A 35 -14.61 6.92 6.42
N LEU A 36 -13.45 7.42 6.86
CA LEU A 36 -13.28 8.04 8.17
C LEU A 36 -14.11 9.32 8.30
N ILE A 37 -14.05 10.21 7.31
CA ILE A 37 -14.82 11.46 7.30
C ILE A 37 -16.32 11.15 7.28
N SER A 38 -16.77 10.23 6.45
CA SER A 38 -18.18 9.84 6.38
C SER A 38 -18.68 9.20 7.68
N GLN A 39 -17.84 8.39 8.33
CA GLN A 39 -18.15 7.77 9.61
C GLN A 39 -18.24 8.80 10.74
N PHE A 40 -17.32 9.77 10.75
CA PHE A 40 -17.36 10.89 11.71
C PHE A 40 -18.65 11.70 11.53
N ALA A 41 -18.98 12.10 10.31
CA ALA A 41 -20.19 12.85 10.01
C ALA A 41 -21.46 12.07 10.44
N TYR A 42 -21.52 10.77 10.15
CA TYR A 42 -22.63 9.91 10.55
C TYR A 42 -22.75 9.85 12.08
N LEU A 43 -21.70 9.59 12.82
CA LEU A 43 -21.72 9.52 14.27
C LEU A 43 -22.10 10.88 14.88
N PHE A 44 -21.53 11.97 14.37
CA PHE A 44 -21.83 13.31 14.84
C PHE A 44 -23.31 13.66 14.70
N VAL A 45 -23.88 13.43 13.51
CA VAL A 45 -25.30 13.76 13.27
C VAL A 45 -26.23 12.85 14.04
N THR A 46 -25.97 11.54 14.08
CA THR A 46 -26.85 10.61 14.81
C THR A 46 -26.80 10.80 16.32
N GLU A 47 -25.66 11.16 16.88
CA GLU A 47 -25.55 11.57 18.30
C GLU A 47 -26.33 12.86 18.55
N TRP A 48 -26.25 13.84 17.64
CA TRP A 48 -27.01 15.09 17.73
C TRP A 48 -28.52 14.86 17.65
N LEU A 49 -28.99 14.02 16.70
CA LEU A 49 -30.41 13.67 16.56
C LEU A 49 -30.95 12.88 17.76
N ALA A 50 -30.14 12.05 18.39
CA ALA A 50 -30.56 11.28 19.57
C ALA A 50 -30.63 12.09 20.86
N GLN A 51 -29.95 13.24 20.93
CA GLN A 51 -29.93 14.14 22.08
C GLN A 51 -30.90 15.29 21.90
N THR A 52 -32.12 15.13 22.38
CA THR A 52 -33.21 16.10 22.18
C THR A 52 -33.06 17.42 22.92
N GLN A 53 -32.14 17.62 23.89
CA GLN A 53 -32.09 18.88 24.66
C GLN A 53 -30.72 19.35 25.17
N ASN A 54 -29.63 18.60 25.08
CA ASN A 54 -28.33 19.10 25.57
C ASN A 54 -27.20 18.81 24.59
N LEU A 55 -26.80 19.81 23.84
CA LEU A 55 -25.60 19.83 23.03
C LEU A 55 -24.34 19.74 23.92
N LEU A 56 -24.01 18.55 24.37
CA LEU A 56 -22.70 18.27 25.00
C LEU A 56 -21.54 18.25 23.97
N ILE A 57 -21.75 18.86 22.81
CA ILE A 57 -20.67 19.11 21.82
C ILE A 57 -19.71 20.20 22.32
N ASN A 58 -20.04 20.85 23.42
CA ASN A 58 -19.27 21.97 23.99
C ASN A 58 -17.98 21.55 24.72
N SER A 59 -17.62 20.29 24.80
CA SER A 59 -16.34 19.88 25.36
C SER A 59 -15.41 19.30 24.30
N PRO A 60 -14.13 19.72 24.24
CA PRO A 60 -13.14 19.12 23.35
C PRO A 60 -13.06 17.59 23.47
N GLY A 61 -13.35 17.04 24.65
CA GLY A 61 -13.36 15.60 24.90
C GLY A 61 -14.47 14.84 24.17
N SER A 62 -15.61 15.45 23.89
CA SER A 62 -16.71 14.80 23.15
C SER A 62 -16.40 14.65 21.66
N LEU A 63 -15.82 15.68 21.05
CA LEU A 63 -15.36 15.63 19.65
C LEU A 63 -14.23 14.61 19.47
N PHE A 64 -13.27 14.58 20.43
CA PHE A 64 -12.20 13.58 20.43
C PHE A 64 -12.76 12.16 20.53
N ARG A 65 -13.75 11.92 21.40
CA ARG A 65 -14.41 10.60 21.53
C ARG A 65 -15.09 10.20 20.22
N ILE A 66 -15.83 11.10 19.56
CA ILE A 66 -16.47 10.82 18.27
C ILE A 66 -15.43 10.53 17.20
N ALA A 67 -14.38 11.33 17.09
CA ALA A 67 -13.31 11.13 16.14
C ALA A 67 -12.61 9.77 16.35
N PHE A 68 -12.30 9.43 17.60
CA PHE A 68 -11.71 8.14 17.94
C PHE A 68 -12.65 6.97 17.63
N SER A 69 -13.93 7.08 18.01
CA SER A 69 -14.95 6.05 17.73
C SER A 69 -15.20 5.87 16.23
N SER A 70 -14.90 6.89 15.41
CA SER A 70 -15.01 6.80 13.94
C SER A 70 -13.95 5.88 13.33
N ALA A 71 -12.77 5.74 13.95
CA ALA A 71 -11.71 4.88 13.46
C ALA A 71 -11.96 3.39 13.74
N VAL A 72 -12.70 3.07 14.80
CA VAL A 72 -12.94 1.67 15.23
C VAL A 72 -13.54 0.79 14.14
N PRO A 73 -14.64 1.16 13.46
CA PRO A 73 -15.21 0.35 12.38
C PRO A 73 -14.22 0.13 11.23
N LEU A 74 -13.40 1.13 10.88
CA LEU A 74 -12.42 1.01 9.81
C LEU A 74 -11.33 -0.01 10.17
N ILE A 75 -10.85 0.03 11.41
CA ILE A 75 -9.86 -0.93 11.91
C ILE A 75 -10.44 -2.36 11.89
N LEU A 76 -11.68 -2.55 12.37
CA LEU A 76 -12.34 -3.85 12.35
C LEU A 76 -12.61 -4.36 10.92
N ILE A 77 -13.00 -3.48 10.01
CA ILE A 77 -13.17 -3.84 8.59
C ILE A 77 -11.83 -4.28 8.02
N ALA A 78 -10.76 -3.50 8.19
CA ALA A 78 -9.46 -3.81 7.64
C ALA A 78 -8.84 -5.06 8.28
N ALA A 79 -8.88 -5.19 9.60
CA ALA A 79 -8.19 -6.28 10.32
C ALA A 79 -8.98 -7.59 10.38
N VAL A 80 -10.32 -7.53 10.30
CA VAL A 80 -11.17 -8.69 10.50
C VAL A 80 -12.03 -8.99 9.27
N LEU A 81 -12.85 -8.04 8.83
CA LEU A 81 -13.86 -8.31 7.80
C LEU A 81 -13.22 -8.58 6.42
N VAL A 82 -12.24 -7.79 6.00
CA VAL A 82 -11.56 -7.95 4.70
C VAL A 82 -10.81 -9.29 4.63
N PRO A 83 -9.99 -9.69 5.64
CA PRO A 83 -9.39 -11.03 5.66
C PRO A 83 -10.41 -12.16 5.68
N LEU A 84 -11.52 -12.04 6.43
CA LEU A 84 -12.58 -13.06 6.46
C LEU A 84 -13.28 -13.21 5.11
N ILE A 85 -13.62 -12.09 4.45
CA ILE A 85 -14.19 -12.13 3.09
C ILE A 85 -13.21 -12.78 2.11
N THR A 86 -11.93 -12.45 2.19
CA THR A 86 -10.90 -13.06 1.34
C THR A 86 -10.78 -14.56 1.60
N PHE A 87 -10.78 -14.97 2.87
CA PHE A 87 -10.72 -16.38 3.26
C PHE A 87 -11.92 -17.16 2.75
N THR A 88 -13.13 -16.68 3.02
CA THR A 88 -14.38 -17.33 2.58
C THR A 88 -14.47 -17.35 1.05
N SER A 89 -14.07 -16.26 0.36
CA SER A 89 -14.01 -16.24 -1.11
C SER A 89 -13.07 -17.30 -1.68
N ASN A 90 -11.89 -17.47 -1.06
CA ASN A 90 -10.92 -18.47 -1.49
C ASN A 90 -11.39 -19.92 -1.26
N LEU A 91 -12.22 -20.17 -0.24
CA LEU A 91 -12.84 -21.49 -0.04
C LEU A 91 -13.75 -21.88 -1.22
N PHE A 92 -14.44 -20.90 -1.84
CA PHE A 92 -15.32 -21.17 -2.97
C PHE A 92 -14.62 -21.32 -4.31
N GLU A 93 -13.47 -20.65 -4.53
CA GLU A 93 -12.79 -20.64 -5.84
C GLU A 93 -11.44 -21.40 -5.87
N ARG A 94 -10.85 -21.70 -4.71
CA ARG A 94 -9.55 -22.39 -4.59
C ARG A 94 -8.44 -21.80 -5.48
N LYS A 95 -8.35 -20.47 -5.54
CA LYS A 95 -7.40 -19.73 -6.40
C LYS A 95 -5.92 -19.83 -5.97
N GLY A 96 -5.61 -20.59 -4.93
CA GLY A 96 -4.25 -20.73 -4.42
C GLY A 96 -4.16 -20.64 -2.90
N SER A 97 -2.97 -20.38 -2.37
CA SER A 97 -2.80 -20.19 -0.93
C SER A 97 -3.50 -18.91 -0.47
N PHE A 98 -4.12 -18.95 0.71
CA PHE A 98 -4.81 -17.79 1.30
C PHE A 98 -3.93 -16.53 1.37
N SER A 99 -2.65 -16.69 1.73
CA SER A 99 -1.71 -15.57 1.82
C SER A 99 -1.48 -14.87 0.48
N LEU A 100 -1.43 -15.62 -0.61
CA LEU A 100 -1.25 -15.09 -1.96
C LEU A 100 -2.50 -14.31 -2.41
N VAL A 101 -3.69 -14.89 -2.23
CA VAL A 101 -4.95 -14.21 -2.56
C VAL A 101 -5.14 -12.96 -1.72
N LEU A 102 -4.81 -13.03 -0.41
CA LEU A 102 -4.86 -11.87 0.47
C LEU A 102 -3.91 -10.76 0.01
N GLN A 103 -2.67 -11.08 -0.35
CA GLN A 103 -1.72 -10.08 -0.85
C GLN A 103 -2.18 -9.42 -2.15
N GLN A 104 -2.79 -10.18 -3.05
CA GLN A 104 -3.24 -9.67 -4.35
C GLN A 104 -4.49 -8.81 -4.25
N GLU A 105 -5.49 -9.25 -3.47
CA GLU A 105 -6.83 -8.65 -3.48
C GLU A 105 -7.10 -7.73 -2.28
N TYR A 106 -6.26 -7.77 -1.22
CA TYR A 106 -6.51 -7.03 0.01
C TYR A 106 -6.75 -5.54 -0.21
N ALA A 107 -5.86 -4.89 -0.96
CA ALA A 107 -5.94 -3.44 -1.13
C ALA A 107 -7.15 -3.01 -1.96
N SER A 108 -7.47 -3.76 -3.01
CA SER A 108 -8.64 -3.54 -3.86
C SER A 108 -9.93 -3.79 -3.08
N LEU A 109 -10.00 -4.90 -2.34
CA LEU A 109 -11.16 -5.23 -1.50
C LEU A 109 -11.34 -4.23 -0.36
N ALA A 110 -10.27 -3.90 0.36
CA ALA A 110 -10.34 -2.94 1.46
C ALA A 110 -10.80 -1.55 0.97
N ALA A 111 -10.26 -1.06 -0.16
CA ALA A 111 -10.67 0.21 -0.74
C ALA A 111 -12.15 0.19 -1.13
N THR A 112 -12.62 -0.87 -1.81
CA THR A 112 -14.04 -0.98 -2.21
C THR A 112 -14.98 -1.10 -1.01
N VAL A 113 -14.59 -1.82 0.07
CA VAL A 113 -15.39 -1.92 1.30
C VAL A 113 -15.40 -0.60 2.08
N PHE A 114 -14.33 0.18 2.06
CA PHE A 114 -14.32 1.52 2.65
C PHE A 114 -15.26 2.49 1.92
N TYR A 115 -15.31 2.46 0.60
CA TYR A 115 -16.31 3.22 -0.15
C TYR A 115 -17.73 2.68 0.09
N ALA A 116 -17.90 1.38 0.24
CA ALA A 116 -19.19 0.78 0.62
C ALA A 116 -19.66 1.30 1.99
N LEU A 117 -18.75 1.44 2.97
CA LEU A 117 -19.04 2.05 4.26
C LEU A 117 -19.41 3.54 4.11
N ALA A 118 -18.70 4.29 3.27
CA ALA A 118 -19.01 5.70 3.02
C ALA A 118 -20.40 5.89 2.40
N ILE A 119 -20.78 5.06 1.44
CA ILE A 119 -22.11 5.04 0.85
C ILE A 119 -23.18 4.73 1.92
N ALA A 120 -22.94 3.69 2.72
CA ALA A 120 -23.84 3.27 3.78
C ALA A 120 -24.05 4.38 4.82
N ASN A 121 -22.96 5.05 5.23
CA ASN A 121 -23.03 6.18 6.15
C ASN A 121 -23.85 7.34 5.58
N PHE A 122 -23.67 7.66 4.30
CA PHE A 122 -24.43 8.73 3.65
C PHE A 122 -25.92 8.43 3.60
N PHE A 123 -26.31 7.27 3.08
CA PHE A 123 -27.75 6.90 3.00
C PHE A 123 -28.36 6.74 4.38
N ALA A 124 -27.63 6.18 5.34
CA ALA A 124 -28.12 6.08 6.71
C ALA A 124 -28.27 7.46 7.38
N LEU A 125 -27.37 8.41 7.09
CA LEU A 125 -27.49 9.77 7.57
C LEU A 125 -28.72 10.46 7.00
N VAL A 126 -28.94 10.38 5.68
CA VAL A 126 -30.14 10.93 5.04
C VAL A 126 -31.40 10.30 5.63
N ALA A 127 -31.45 8.98 5.76
CA ALA A 127 -32.58 8.28 6.34
C ALA A 127 -32.85 8.70 7.80
N SER A 128 -31.78 8.86 8.61
CA SER A 128 -31.89 9.29 10.02
C SER A 128 -32.44 10.70 10.14
N VAL A 129 -31.99 11.62 9.29
CA VAL A 129 -32.53 12.99 9.25
C VAL A 129 -34.01 12.99 8.83
N LEU A 130 -34.38 12.23 7.80
CA LEU A 130 -35.78 12.12 7.36
C LEU A 130 -36.68 11.53 8.43
N LEU A 131 -36.24 10.48 9.12
CA LEU A 131 -37.00 9.87 10.23
C LEU A 131 -37.20 10.85 11.39
N ASN A 132 -36.25 11.70 11.68
CA ASN A 132 -36.35 12.74 12.68
C ASN A 132 -37.34 13.83 12.24
N LEU A 133 -37.20 14.37 11.02
CA LEU A 133 -38.05 15.42 10.48
C LEU A 133 -39.55 15.00 10.34
N THR A 134 -39.79 13.72 10.04
CA THR A 134 -41.15 13.17 9.92
C THR A 134 -41.77 12.76 11.26
N GLY A 135 -41.01 12.83 12.36
CA GLY A 135 -41.47 12.37 13.68
C GLY A 135 -41.51 10.83 13.83
N LEU A 136 -41.19 10.06 12.78
CA LEU A 136 -41.18 8.59 12.82
C LEU A 136 -40.16 8.03 13.81
N GLN A 137 -39.02 8.72 14.01
CA GLN A 137 -38.07 8.35 15.05
C GLN A 137 -38.69 8.38 16.44
N ALA A 138 -39.41 9.45 16.80
CA ALA A 138 -40.08 9.58 18.09
C ALA A 138 -41.16 8.53 18.29
N ALA A 139 -41.97 8.27 17.25
CA ALA A 139 -42.98 7.23 17.27
C ALA A 139 -42.36 5.83 17.45
N TYR A 140 -41.26 5.52 16.76
CA TYR A 140 -40.56 4.25 16.92
C TYR A 140 -39.99 4.09 18.33
N VAL A 141 -39.38 5.14 18.89
CA VAL A 141 -38.83 5.11 20.26
C VAL A 141 -39.95 4.87 21.26
N ALA A 142 -41.09 5.58 21.15
CA ALA A 142 -42.23 5.41 22.02
C ALA A 142 -42.81 3.98 21.98
N SER A 143 -43.05 3.44 20.78
CA SER A 143 -43.52 2.06 20.61
C SER A 143 -42.51 1.00 21.10
N SER A 144 -41.19 1.27 20.95
CA SER A 144 -40.13 0.37 21.45
C SER A 144 -40.08 0.38 22.97
N VAL A 145 -40.25 1.53 23.61
CA VAL A 145 -40.34 1.64 25.08
C VAL A 145 -41.53 0.90 25.61
N GLU A 146 -42.70 1.05 24.97
CA GLU A 146 -43.92 0.35 25.33
C GLU A 146 -43.81 -1.17 25.19
N SER A 147 -43.28 -1.65 24.06
CA SER A 147 -43.08 -3.09 23.82
C SER A 147 -42.03 -3.72 24.75
N THR A 148 -41.03 -2.97 25.19
CA THR A 148 -40.05 -3.44 26.16
C THR A 148 -40.50 -3.39 27.60
N ALA A 149 -41.57 -2.64 27.90
CA ALA A 149 -42.11 -2.52 29.27
C ALA A 149 -42.59 -3.87 29.86
N GLN A 150 -43.21 -4.72 29.06
CA GLN A 150 -43.64 -6.05 29.50
C GLN A 150 -42.46 -6.96 29.74
N LEU A 151 -41.47 -6.97 28.85
CA LEU A 151 -40.21 -7.73 29.00
C LEU A 151 -39.44 -7.25 30.24
N LYS A 152 -39.42 -5.95 30.47
CA LYS A 152 -38.77 -5.33 31.63
C LYS A 152 -39.41 -5.79 32.93
N THR A 153 -40.74 -5.73 33.05
CA THR A 153 -41.46 -6.20 34.25
C THR A 153 -41.18 -7.68 34.51
N TRP A 154 -41.17 -8.50 33.47
CA TRP A 154 -40.85 -9.94 33.58
C TRP A 154 -39.38 -10.15 34.02
N LEU A 155 -38.41 -9.46 33.44
CA LEU A 155 -36.99 -9.57 33.83
C LEU A 155 -36.73 -9.07 35.26
N LEU A 156 -37.31 -7.94 35.66
CA LEU A 156 -37.13 -7.37 36.99
C LEU A 156 -37.81 -8.18 38.09
N SER A 157 -38.90 -8.93 37.76
CA SER A 157 -39.55 -9.86 38.68
C SER A 157 -38.78 -11.18 38.89
N SER A 158 -37.79 -11.46 38.04
CA SER A 158 -37.01 -12.69 38.14
C SER A 158 -36.18 -12.74 39.45
N PRO A 159 -36.33 -13.79 40.28
CA PRO A 159 -35.54 -13.94 41.50
C PRO A 159 -34.08 -14.32 41.25
N ARG A 160 -33.73 -14.68 40.00
CA ARG A 160 -32.38 -15.12 39.61
C ARG A 160 -31.40 -13.97 39.34
N LEU A 161 -31.88 -12.74 39.19
CA LEU A 161 -31.07 -11.58 38.90
C LEU A 161 -30.68 -10.87 40.20
N SER A 162 -29.40 -10.53 40.36
CA SER A 162 -28.94 -9.71 41.49
C SER A 162 -29.51 -8.29 41.43
N PRO A 163 -29.66 -7.59 42.57
CA PRO A 163 -30.14 -6.22 42.63
C PRO A 163 -29.36 -5.27 41.72
N ASP A 164 -28.02 -5.42 41.65
CA ASP A 164 -27.16 -4.57 40.83
C ASP A 164 -27.43 -4.76 39.33
N VAL A 165 -27.63 -6.03 38.89
CA VAL A 165 -27.96 -6.34 37.49
C VAL A 165 -29.34 -5.80 37.15
N LYS A 166 -30.30 -5.85 38.08
CA LYS A 166 -31.64 -5.27 37.88
C LYS A 166 -31.57 -3.74 37.71
N ALA A 167 -30.82 -3.05 38.57
CA ALA A 167 -30.62 -1.61 38.48
C ALA A 167 -29.96 -1.20 37.15
N GLN A 168 -28.94 -1.95 36.71
CA GLN A 168 -28.27 -1.68 35.45
C GLN A 168 -29.18 -1.96 34.23
N LEU A 169 -29.97 -3.02 34.29
CA LEU A 169 -30.95 -3.35 33.26
C LEU A 169 -32.07 -2.27 33.15
N GLU A 170 -32.51 -1.75 34.28
CA GLU A 170 -33.49 -0.67 34.34
C GLU A 170 -33.01 0.63 33.69
N LEU A 171 -31.75 0.98 33.94
CA LEU A 171 -31.10 2.15 33.31
C LEU A 171 -30.97 1.98 31.78
N THR A 172 -30.57 0.80 31.33
CA THR A 172 -30.32 0.56 29.91
C THR A 172 -31.60 0.39 29.08
N LEU A 173 -32.62 -0.26 29.60
CA LEU A 173 -33.90 -0.47 28.90
C LEU A 173 -34.78 0.78 28.76
N ASN A 174 -34.57 1.78 29.62
CA ASN A 174 -35.31 3.04 29.57
C ASN A 174 -34.62 4.15 28.80
N ASP A 175 -33.39 3.93 28.34
CA ASP A 175 -32.65 4.97 27.62
C ASP A 175 -33.20 5.11 26.18
N SER A 176 -34.12 6.05 26.01
CA SER A 176 -34.68 6.40 24.69
C SER A 176 -33.61 6.77 23.66
N ARG A 177 -32.46 7.31 24.13
CA ARG A 177 -31.30 7.61 23.30
C ARG A 177 -30.69 6.33 22.74
N GLN A 178 -30.50 5.29 23.56
CA GLN A 178 -29.94 4.01 23.12
C GLN A 178 -30.84 3.34 22.05
N ILE A 179 -32.15 3.46 22.21
CA ILE A 179 -33.12 2.96 21.23
C ILE A 179 -33.00 3.71 19.89
N ALA A 180 -32.92 5.04 19.92
CA ALA A 180 -32.76 5.85 18.72
C ALA A 180 -31.44 5.56 18.01
N VAL A 181 -30.33 5.49 18.75
CA VAL A 181 -29.00 5.14 18.21
C VAL A 181 -29.01 3.72 17.64
N GLY A 182 -29.71 2.78 18.29
CA GLY A 182 -29.94 1.41 17.82
C GLY A 182 -30.64 1.37 16.46
N LEU A 183 -31.71 2.16 16.29
CA LEU A 183 -32.41 2.32 15.03
C LEU A 183 -31.49 2.81 13.91
N PHE A 184 -30.77 3.91 14.15
CA PHE A 184 -29.85 4.47 13.16
C PHE A 184 -28.73 3.48 12.79
N ARG A 185 -28.20 2.75 13.78
CA ARG A 185 -27.20 1.70 13.55
C ARG A 185 -27.75 0.55 12.67
N SER A 186 -29.00 0.13 12.90
CA SER A 186 -29.64 -0.92 12.11
C SER A 186 -29.82 -0.50 10.66
N ILE A 187 -30.26 0.73 10.42
CA ILE A 187 -30.38 1.31 9.09
C ILE A 187 -29.02 1.32 8.38
N LYS A 188 -27.98 1.82 9.06
CA LYS A 188 -26.63 1.82 8.51
C LYS A 188 -26.14 0.42 8.17
N LEU A 189 -26.34 -0.55 9.06
CA LEU A 189 -25.91 -1.93 8.83
C LEU A 189 -26.57 -2.53 7.59
N SER A 190 -27.87 -2.27 7.37
CA SER A 190 -28.59 -2.74 6.19
C SER A 190 -27.98 -2.19 4.90
N PHE A 191 -27.71 -0.88 4.83
CA PHE A 191 -27.05 -0.28 3.68
C PHE A 191 -25.62 -0.82 3.51
N PHE A 192 -24.88 -1.00 4.61
CA PHE A 192 -23.51 -1.51 4.56
C PHE A 192 -23.44 -2.94 4.04
N VAL A 193 -24.34 -3.82 4.43
CA VAL A 193 -24.42 -5.19 3.91
C VAL A 193 -24.69 -5.18 2.41
N ILE A 194 -25.68 -4.41 1.95
CA ILE A 194 -26.01 -4.31 0.52
C ILE A 194 -24.83 -3.80 -0.30
N THR A 195 -24.17 -2.73 0.15
CA THR A 195 -23.04 -2.14 -0.56
C THR A 195 -21.78 -3.00 -0.49
N THR A 196 -21.58 -3.75 0.60
CA THR A 196 -20.49 -4.74 0.71
C THR A 196 -20.71 -5.92 -0.23
N ILE A 197 -21.95 -6.41 -0.39
CA ILE A 197 -22.28 -7.42 -1.39
C ILE A 197 -21.90 -6.92 -2.80
N ALA A 198 -22.25 -5.68 -3.15
CA ALA A 198 -21.87 -5.09 -4.43
C ALA A 198 -20.34 -4.98 -4.59
N ALA A 199 -19.61 -4.57 -3.53
CA ALA A 199 -18.15 -4.47 -3.54
C ALA A 199 -17.48 -5.83 -3.76
N VAL A 200 -17.86 -6.85 -3.00
CA VAL A 200 -17.30 -8.21 -3.10
C VAL A 200 -17.59 -8.83 -4.46
N ARG A 201 -18.82 -8.63 -4.99
CA ARG A 201 -19.18 -9.10 -6.33
C ARG A 201 -18.26 -8.53 -7.41
N GLU A 202 -17.97 -7.25 -7.36
CA GLU A 202 -17.14 -6.60 -8.36
C GLU A 202 -15.64 -6.97 -8.24
N VAL A 203 -15.14 -7.20 -7.01
CA VAL A 203 -13.73 -7.60 -6.80
C VAL A 203 -13.50 -9.04 -7.25
N PHE A 204 -14.31 -9.98 -6.79
CA PHE A 204 -14.13 -11.42 -7.08
C PHE A 204 -14.89 -11.90 -8.32
N ARG A 205 -15.72 -11.05 -8.94
CA ARG A 205 -16.54 -11.36 -10.12
C ARG A 205 -17.50 -12.54 -9.90
N PHE A 206 -18.03 -12.66 -8.67
CA PHE A 206 -18.95 -13.71 -8.31
C PHE A 206 -20.36 -13.50 -8.87
N THR A 207 -21.15 -14.59 -8.96
CA THR A 207 -22.60 -14.47 -9.10
C THR A 207 -23.21 -13.86 -7.85
N VAL A 208 -24.37 -13.22 -7.98
CA VAL A 208 -25.05 -12.55 -6.85
C VAL A 208 -25.26 -13.51 -5.67
N LEU A 209 -25.71 -14.74 -5.96
CA LEU A 209 -25.97 -15.74 -4.91
C LEU A 209 -24.71 -16.13 -4.14
N ARG A 210 -23.62 -16.39 -4.85
CA ARG A 210 -22.31 -16.72 -4.22
C ARG A 210 -21.81 -15.57 -3.36
N THR A 211 -21.96 -14.33 -3.85
CA THR A 211 -21.54 -13.15 -3.09
C THR A 211 -22.35 -13.00 -1.79
N ILE A 212 -23.66 -13.19 -1.86
CA ILE A 212 -24.53 -13.15 -0.66
C ILE A 212 -24.06 -14.20 0.36
N VAL A 213 -23.81 -15.42 -0.09
CA VAL A 213 -23.33 -16.51 0.80
C VAL A 213 -21.99 -16.15 1.43
N VAL A 214 -21.01 -15.69 0.65
CA VAL A 214 -19.68 -15.30 1.14
C VAL A 214 -19.79 -14.16 2.16
N VAL A 215 -20.51 -13.10 1.87
CA VAL A 215 -20.64 -11.94 2.77
C VAL A 215 -21.40 -12.34 4.04
N THR A 216 -22.50 -13.12 3.91
CA THR A 216 -23.28 -13.58 5.07
C THR A 216 -22.45 -14.47 5.98
N ILE A 217 -21.72 -15.45 5.44
CA ILE A 217 -20.84 -16.31 6.24
C ILE A 217 -19.74 -15.48 6.92
N SER A 218 -19.12 -14.54 6.19
CA SER A 218 -18.08 -13.69 6.76
C SER A 218 -18.58 -12.82 7.91
N LEU A 219 -19.77 -12.22 7.75
CA LEU A 219 -20.41 -11.43 8.79
C LEU A 219 -20.84 -12.29 9.98
N LEU A 220 -21.39 -13.49 9.72
CA LEU A 220 -21.76 -14.42 10.77
C LEU A 220 -20.55 -14.83 11.61
N ILE A 221 -19.45 -15.19 10.97
CA ILE A 221 -18.18 -15.51 11.66
C ILE A 221 -17.69 -14.30 12.46
N ALA A 222 -17.71 -13.09 11.86
CA ALA A 222 -17.29 -11.87 12.56
C ALA A 222 -18.15 -11.59 13.80
N VAL A 223 -19.46 -11.81 13.74
CA VAL A 223 -20.40 -11.66 14.87
C VAL A 223 -20.19 -12.76 15.92
N LEU A 224 -20.08 -14.02 15.52
CA LEU A 224 -19.84 -15.13 16.45
C LEU A 224 -18.51 -14.97 17.20
N LEU A 225 -17.50 -14.45 16.54
CA LEU A 225 -16.20 -14.19 17.15
C LEU A 225 -16.11 -12.78 17.79
N SER A 226 -17.23 -12.03 17.86
CA SER A 226 -17.20 -10.68 18.43
C SER A 226 -16.71 -10.60 19.87
N PRO A 227 -16.95 -11.56 20.79
CA PRO A 227 -16.35 -11.53 22.12
C PRO A 227 -14.83 -11.67 22.08
N VAL A 228 -14.30 -12.47 21.15
CA VAL A 228 -12.86 -12.65 20.95
C VAL A 228 -12.24 -11.37 20.42
N TRP A 229 -12.88 -10.76 19.40
CA TRP A 229 -12.42 -9.48 18.87
C TRP A 229 -12.49 -8.36 19.91
N ALA A 230 -13.56 -8.32 20.70
CA ALA A 230 -13.69 -7.37 21.81
C ALA A 230 -12.56 -7.54 22.83
N LEU A 231 -12.24 -8.77 23.21
CA LEU A 231 -11.14 -9.06 24.14
C LEU A 231 -9.77 -8.65 23.58
N LEU A 232 -9.51 -8.93 22.29
CA LEU A 232 -8.22 -8.63 21.65
C LEU A 232 -8.04 -7.16 21.35
N PHE A 233 -9.08 -6.49 20.86
CA PHE A 233 -8.97 -5.11 20.39
C PHE A 233 -9.38 -4.06 21.42
N SER A 234 -10.17 -4.41 22.44
CA SER A 234 -10.62 -3.46 23.47
C SER A 234 -9.47 -2.77 24.19
N PRO A 235 -8.41 -3.44 24.66
CA PRO A 235 -7.27 -2.78 25.30
C PRO A 235 -6.52 -1.86 24.32
N ILE A 236 -6.40 -2.29 23.06
CA ILE A 236 -5.73 -1.56 21.99
C ILE A 236 -6.52 -0.29 21.64
N LEU A 237 -7.83 -0.45 21.45
CA LEU A 237 -8.73 0.64 21.08
C LEU A 237 -9.00 1.60 22.25
N ALA A 238 -8.87 1.13 23.48
CA ALA A 238 -8.98 1.98 24.68
C ALA A 238 -7.74 2.82 24.97
N SER A 239 -6.58 2.45 24.40
CA SER A 239 -5.32 3.15 24.63
C SER A 239 -4.78 3.82 23.38
N PRO A 240 -4.83 5.16 23.27
CA PRO A 240 -4.21 5.89 22.16
C PRO A 240 -2.71 5.58 22.00
N PHE A 241 -2.01 5.32 23.11
CA PHE A 241 -0.60 4.97 23.11
C PHE A 241 -0.34 3.62 22.39
N LEU A 242 -1.14 2.60 22.66
CA LEU A 242 -1.03 1.30 21.97
C LEU A 242 -1.34 1.41 20.50
N LEU A 243 -2.32 2.23 20.09
CA LEU A 243 -2.60 2.50 18.68
C LEU A 243 -1.41 3.18 17.98
N ILE A 244 -0.80 4.18 18.61
CA ILE A 244 0.41 4.83 18.07
C ILE A 244 1.55 3.82 17.96
N MET A 245 1.77 2.99 18.97
CA MET A 245 2.81 1.95 18.96
C MET A 245 2.59 0.96 17.82
N ILE A 246 1.37 0.46 17.65
CA ILE A 246 1.01 -0.45 16.54
C ILE A 246 1.20 0.25 15.19
N PHE A 247 0.80 1.51 15.06
CA PHE A 247 1.04 2.30 13.84
C PHE A 247 2.53 2.40 13.53
N LEU A 248 3.37 2.67 14.51
CA LEU A 248 4.82 2.74 14.32
C LEU A 248 5.41 1.38 13.91
N LEU A 249 4.96 0.28 14.51
CA LEU A 249 5.39 -1.09 14.15
C LEU A 249 4.94 -1.47 12.73
N LEU A 250 3.71 -1.10 12.35
CA LEU A 250 3.15 -1.41 11.04
C LEU A 250 3.59 -0.43 9.95
N ARG A 251 4.22 0.69 10.30
CA ARG A 251 4.65 1.71 9.35
C ARG A 251 5.48 1.14 8.19
N GLY A 252 6.41 0.22 8.49
CA GLY A 252 7.23 -0.45 7.47
C GLY A 252 6.38 -1.30 6.52
N TYR A 253 5.42 -2.05 7.06
CA TYR A 253 4.51 -2.87 6.26
C TYR A 253 3.59 -2.01 5.38
N VAL A 254 3.00 -0.96 5.94
CA VAL A 254 2.15 -0.01 5.22
C VAL A 254 2.93 0.69 4.10
N SER A 255 4.18 1.10 4.37
CA SER A 255 5.03 1.73 3.35
C SER A 255 5.31 0.78 2.18
N ASN A 256 5.58 -0.50 2.45
CA ASN A 256 5.79 -1.51 1.41
C ASN A 256 4.54 -1.74 0.57
N VAL A 257 3.36 -1.86 1.20
CA VAL A 257 2.09 -2.02 0.48
C VAL A 257 1.81 -0.81 -0.42
N LEU A 258 2.05 0.41 0.08
CA LEU A 258 1.89 1.63 -0.70
C LEU A 258 2.90 1.72 -1.86
N GLN A 259 4.14 1.27 -1.67
CA GLN A 259 5.13 1.21 -2.75
C GLN A 259 4.73 0.22 -3.85
N ILE A 260 4.26 -0.97 -3.47
CA ILE A 260 3.75 -1.97 -4.42
C ILE A 260 2.56 -1.42 -5.22
N GLN A 261 1.64 -0.71 -4.57
CA GLN A 261 0.52 -0.08 -5.27
C GLN A 261 0.98 1.00 -6.25
N ARG A 262 1.88 1.90 -5.83
CA ARG A 262 2.45 2.94 -6.70
C ARG A 262 3.18 2.33 -7.90
N ALA A 263 3.95 1.25 -7.68
CA ALA A 263 4.62 0.54 -8.76
C ALA A 263 3.64 -0.10 -9.76
N ARG A 264 2.51 -0.66 -9.28
CA ARG A 264 1.44 -1.19 -10.15
C ARG A 264 0.74 -0.08 -10.94
N GLU A 265 0.45 1.05 -10.31
CA GLU A 265 -0.17 2.20 -10.97
C GLU A 265 0.75 2.80 -12.03
N SER A 266 2.05 2.96 -11.74
CA SER A 266 3.01 3.47 -12.72
C SER A 266 3.16 2.53 -13.91
N PHE A 267 3.24 1.21 -13.67
CA PHE A 267 3.26 0.21 -14.74
C PHE A 267 2.03 0.32 -15.65
N ARG A 268 0.83 0.38 -15.03
CA ARG A 268 -0.40 0.48 -15.80
C ARG A 268 -0.47 1.77 -16.62
N ARG A 269 -0.08 2.92 -16.05
CA ARG A 269 -0.06 4.20 -16.77
C ARG A 269 0.88 4.17 -17.96
N ASN A 270 2.09 3.63 -17.78
CA ASN A 270 3.05 3.53 -18.86
C ASN A 270 2.61 2.51 -19.93
N LEU A 271 1.98 1.41 -19.53
CA LEU A 271 1.40 0.44 -20.47
C LEU A 271 0.25 1.08 -21.27
N GLU A 272 -0.62 1.84 -20.61
CA GLU A 272 -1.72 2.59 -21.25
C GLU A 272 -1.17 3.66 -22.20
N ALA A 273 -0.13 4.40 -21.81
CA ALA A 273 0.54 5.36 -22.66
C ALA A 273 1.16 4.71 -23.91
N ALA A 274 1.89 3.61 -23.74
CA ALA A 274 2.47 2.86 -24.86
C ALA A 274 1.43 2.19 -25.78
N THR A 275 0.22 1.88 -25.26
CA THR A 275 -0.87 1.34 -26.07
C THR A 275 -1.64 2.43 -26.83
N LEU A 276 -1.82 3.61 -26.22
CA LEU A 276 -2.47 4.75 -26.85
C LEU A 276 -1.56 5.44 -27.89
N ASN A 277 -0.27 5.51 -27.59
CA ASN A 277 0.75 6.04 -28.50
C ASN A 277 1.93 5.06 -28.58
N PRO A 278 1.93 4.11 -29.53
CA PRO A 278 3.03 3.16 -29.70
C PRO A 278 4.37 3.79 -30.13
N ALA A 279 4.37 5.07 -30.47
CA ALA A 279 5.55 5.86 -30.79
C ALA A 279 6.03 6.75 -29.62
N ASP A 280 5.62 6.44 -28.38
CA ASP A 280 6.11 7.13 -27.18
C ASP A 280 7.35 6.41 -26.62
N ALA A 281 8.54 6.90 -26.97
CA ALA A 281 9.84 6.39 -26.50
C ALA A 281 9.92 6.39 -24.96
N SER A 282 9.44 7.45 -24.31
CA SER A 282 9.49 7.59 -22.85
C SER A 282 8.60 6.55 -22.15
N ALA A 283 7.43 6.21 -22.71
CA ALA A 283 6.59 5.15 -22.17
C ALA A 283 7.27 3.78 -22.25
N HIS A 284 7.95 3.48 -23.38
CA HIS A 284 8.72 2.25 -23.53
C HIS A 284 9.92 2.21 -22.59
N TYR A 285 10.68 3.30 -22.45
CA TYR A 285 11.77 3.41 -21.48
C TYR A 285 11.28 3.12 -20.05
N ASN A 286 10.20 3.77 -19.61
CA ASN A 286 9.64 3.57 -18.27
C ASN A 286 9.16 2.12 -18.04
N LEU A 287 8.58 1.46 -19.04
CA LEU A 287 8.23 0.04 -18.97
C LEU A 287 9.48 -0.82 -18.86
N GLY A 288 10.55 -0.49 -19.60
CA GLY A 288 11.85 -1.15 -19.49
C GLY A 288 12.42 -1.10 -18.08
N LEU A 289 12.40 0.06 -17.44
CA LEU A 289 12.82 0.21 -16.03
C LEU A 289 12.00 -0.65 -15.07
N ILE A 290 10.69 -0.73 -15.26
CA ILE A 290 9.84 -1.55 -14.40
C ILE A 290 10.12 -3.04 -14.58
N HIS A 291 10.31 -3.53 -15.82
CA HIS A 291 10.72 -4.91 -16.09
C HIS A 291 12.10 -5.21 -15.50
N GLN A 292 13.05 -4.28 -15.61
CA GLN A 292 14.38 -4.42 -15.02
C GLN A 292 14.32 -4.53 -13.49
N GLN A 293 13.52 -3.71 -12.81
CA GLN A 293 13.31 -3.79 -11.36
C GLN A 293 12.69 -5.11 -10.90
N ARG A 294 11.91 -5.77 -11.78
CA ARG A 294 11.32 -7.10 -11.53
C ARG A 294 12.29 -8.24 -11.84
N GLY A 295 13.48 -7.96 -12.38
CA GLY A 295 14.44 -8.96 -12.81
C GLY A 295 14.08 -9.60 -14.17
N GLU A 296 13.10 -9.08 -14.88
CA GLU A 296 12.63 -9.55 -16.20
C GLU A 296 13.52 -8.92 -17.28
N LEU A 297 14.82 -9.32 -17.33
CA LEU A 297 15.83 -8.63 -18.12
C LEU A 297 15.57 -8.68 -19.63
N ASP A 298 15.01 -9.77 -20.15
CA ASP A 298 14.71 -9.89 -21.59
C ASP A 298 13.55 -8.97 -22.00
N ALA A 299 12.49 -8.91 -21.18
CA ALA A 299 11.39 -7.97 -21.40
C ALA A 299 11.86 -6.52 -21.27
N ALA A 300 12.74 -6.21 -20.29
CA ALA A 300 13.33 -4.89 -20.14
C ALA A 300 14.12 -4.49 -21.40
N ARG A 301 14.95 -5.41 -21.92
CA ARG A 301 15.72 -5.19 -23.14
C ARG A 301 14.80 -4.86 -24.32
N GLU A 302 13.78 -5.66 -24.57
CA GLU A 302 12.82 -5.41 -25.65
C GLU A 302 12.21 -4.00 -25.57
N ARG A 303 11.87 -3.56 -24.36
CA ARG A 303 11.30 -2.22 -24.16
C ARG A 303 12.30 -1.11 -24.40
N PHE A 304 13.55 -1.24 -23.94
CA PHE A 304 14.59 -0.27 -24.23
C PHE A 304 14.99 -0.24 -25.70
N GLU A 305 15.07 -1.40 -26.36
CA GLU A 305 15.30 -1.50 -27.81
C GLU A 305 14.17 -0.78 -28.58
N ARG A 306 12.93 -0.94 -28.13
CA ARG A 306 11.82 -0.23 -28.75
C ARG A 306 11.90 1.28 -28.53
N ALA A 307 12.34 1.74 -27.37
CA ALA A 307 12.54 3.17 -27.11
C ALA A 307 13.59 3.77 -28.07
N ILE A 308 14.74 3.13 -28.28
CA ILE A 308 15.77 3.61 -29.24
C ILE A 308 15.37 3.49 -30.70
N GLN A 309 14.47 2.55 -31.05
CA GLN A 309 13.89 2.50 -32.41
C GLN A 309 13.00 3.69 -32.70
N ILE A 310 12.31 4.19 -31.70
CA ILE A 310 11.42 5.37 -31.81
C ILE A 310 12.23 6.65 -31.75
N ASP A 311 13.12 6.74 -30.78
CA ASP A 311 14.03 7.87 -30.58
C ASP A 311 15.47 7.35 -30.47
N PRO A 312 16.25 7.39 -31.57
CA PRO A 312 17.65 6.96 -31.57
C PRO A 312 18.57 7.80 -30.68
N GLU A 313 18.11 8.97 -30.24
CA GLU A 313 18.88 9.85 -29.33
C GLU A 313 18.57 9.60 -27.84
N GLU A 314 17.74 8.60 -27.52
CA GLU A 314 17.38 8.22 -26.15
C GLU A 314 18.60 7.61 -25.41
N ILE A 315 19.41 8.47 -24.80
CA ILE A 315 20.67 8.12 -24.13
C ILE A 315 20.44 7.16 -22.96
N ASP A 316 19.38 7.41 -22.19
CA ASP A 316 19.06 6.60 -21.00
C ASP A 316 18.77 5.14 -21.36
N SER A 317 18.09 4.89 -22.48
CA SER A 317 17.82 3.53 -22.98
C SER A 317 19.11 2.82 -23.40
N HIS A 318 20.04 3.52 -24.09
CA HIS A 318 21.36 2.97 -24.40
C HIS A 318 22.14 2.63 -23.12
N TYR A 319 22.12 3.49 -22.11
CA TYR A 319 22.78 3.22 -20.84
C TYR A 319 22.23 1.95 -20.14
N GLN A 320 20.93 1.78 -20.10
CA GLN A 320 20.30 0.60 -19.50
C GLN A 320 20.57 -0.68 -20.31
N LEU A 321 20.55 -0.61 -21.64
CA LEU A 321 20.89 -1.73 -22.52
C LEU A 321 22.35 -2.17 -22.29
N GLY A 322 23.29 -1.23 -22.20
CA GLY A 322 24.67 -1.51 -21.86
C GLY A 322 24.82 -2.27 -20.53
N ARG A 323 24.10 -1.83 -19.49
CA ARG A 323 24.10 -2.49 -18.18
C ARG A 323 23.52 -3.90 -18.24
N ILE A 324 22.40 -4.10 -18.94
CA ILE A 324 21.79 -5.43 -19.13
C ILE A 324 22.73 -6.35 -19.90
N ALA A 325 23.30 -5.88 -21.01
CA ALA A 325 24.22 -6.65 -21.83
C ALA A 325 25.46 -7.08 -21.02
N ARG A 326 26.04 -6.16 -20.20
CA ARG A 326 27.17 -6.50 -19.30
C ARG A 326 26.77 -7.56 -18.27
N GLN A 327 25.59 -7.43 -17.64
CA GLN A 327 25.08 -8.41 -16.68
C GLN A 327 24.90 -9.79 -17.32
N GLN A 328 24.49 -9.85 -18.56
CA GLN A 328 24.32 -11.08 -19.36
C GLN A 328 25.65 -11.54 -20.03
N LYS A 329 26.78 -10.90 -19.72
CA LYS A 329 28.11 -11.18 -20.27
C LYS A 329 28.23 -10.99 -21.79
N ARG A 330 27.34 -10.22 -22.40
CA ARG A 330 27.41 -9.80 -23.81
C ARG A 330 28.25 -8.52 -23.91
N LEU A 331 29.57 -8.67 -23.60
CA LEU A 331 30.44 -7.53 -23.30
C LEU A 331 30.66 -6.61 -24.52
N GLY A 332 30.78 -7.14 -25.73
CA GLY A 332 30.92 -6.34 -26.96
C GLY A 332 29.69 -5.45 -27.21
N GLU A 333 28.49 -5.99 -27.01
CA GLU A 333 27.24 -5.22 -27.12
C GLU A 333 27.16 -4.14 -26.04
N ALA A 334 27.57 -4.46 -24.81
CA ALA A 334 27.59 -3.51 -23.72
C ALA A 334 28.52 -2.31 -24.02
N ILE A 335 29.72 -2.57 -24.55
CA ILE A 335 30.67 -1.54 -24.97
C ILE A 335 30.04 -0.63 -26.00
N GLY A 336 29.45 -1.21 -27.08
CA GLY A 336 28.80 -0.42 -28.14
C GLY A 336 27.69 0.49 -27.62
N HIS A 337 26.87 0.02 -26.68
CA HIS A 337 25.86 0.86 -26.07
C HIS A 337 26.43 1.98 -25.20
N PHE A 338 27.46 1.69 -24.39
CA PHE A 338 28.09 2.71 -23.57
C PHE A 338 28.86 3.75 -24.41
N GLU A 339 29.48 3.37 -25.52
CA GLU A 339 30.10 4.29 -26.47
C GLU A 339 29.08 5.26 -27.06
N GLN A 340 27.85 4.81 -27.37
CA GLN A 340 26.78 5.70 -27.79
C GLN A 340 26.41 6.71 -26.69
N VAL A 341 26.41 6.31 -25.43
CA VAL A 341 26.16 7.21 -24.30
C VAL A 341 27.29 8.22 -24.17
N VAL A 342 28.55 7.77 -24.12
CA VAL A 342 29.74 8.63 -23.93
C VAL A 342 29.89 9.64 -25.06
N SER A 343 29.64 9.23 -26.32
CA SER A 343 29.76 10.11 -27.49
C SER A 343 28.76 11.27 -27.46
N ARG A 344 27.60 11.11 -26.83
CA ARG A 344 26.53 12.10 -26.75
C ARG A 344 26.54 12.90 -25.46
N ASP A 345 26.70 12.21 -24.33
CA ASP A 345 26.78 12.81 -22.99
C ASP A 345 27.83 12.12 -22.13
N PRO A 346 29.08 12.60 -22.16
CA PRO A 346 30.15 12.08 -21.30
C PRO A 346 29.89 12.25 -19.81
N SER A 347 28.96 13.13 -19.43
CA SER A 347 28.60 13.40 -18.04
C SER A 347 27.41 12.55 -17.55
N HIS A 348 26.86 11.70 -18.41
CA HIS A 348 25.66 10.90 -18.13
C HIS A 348 25.75 10.16 -16.80
N ALA A 349 24.63 10.13 -16.07
CA ALA A 349 24.51 9.51 -14.75
C ALA A 349 25.59 10.01 -13.76
N GLN A 350 25.91 11.31 -13.77
CA GLN A 350 26.97 11.91 -12.96
C GLN A 350 28.34 11.24 -13.21
N GLN A 351 28.61 10.94 -14.47
CA GLN A 351 29.81 10.26 -14.97
C GLN A 351 29.93 8.76 -14.59
N GLU A 352 28.90 8.14 -14.03
CA GLU A 352 28.91 6.69 -13.75
C GLU A 352 29.09 5.84 -15.01
N VAL A 353 28.75 6.37 -16.17
CA VAL A 353 28.99 5.71 -17.46
C VAL A 353 30.46 5.31 -17.63
N TRP A 354 31.43 6.11 -17.19
CA TRP A 354 32.83 5.81 -17.29
C TRP A 354 33.26 4.63 -16.42
N ARG A 355 32.69 4.50 -15.22
CA ARG A 355 32.89 3.32 -14.39
C ARG A 355 32.30 2.05 -15.03
N GLU A 356 31.10 2.15 -15.63
CA GLU A 356 30.48 1.02 -16.33
C GLU A 356 31.28 0.59 -17.56
N VAL A 357 31.83 1.54 -18.34
CA VAL A 357 32.72 1.29 -19.44
C VAL A 357 33.99 0.54 -18.95
N GLY A 358 34.66 1.09 -17.96
CA GLY A 358 35.86 0.47 -17.38
C GLY A 358 35.61 -0.91 -16.81
N ALA A 359 34.49 -1.11 -16.09
CA ALA A 359 34.10 -2.41 -15.57
C ALA A 359 33.82 -3.42 -16.69
N THR A 360 33.29 -2.97 -17.82
CA THR A 360 33.00 -3.83 -18.97
C THR A 360 34.31 -4.26 -19.64
N TYR A 361 35.25 -3.34 -19.85
CA TYR A 361 36.60 -3.66 -20.40
C TYR A 361 37.37 -4.61 -19.48
N VAL A 362 37.35 -4.38 -18.15
CA VAL A 362 38.00 -5.32 -17.20
C VAL A 362 37.37 -6.72 -17.31
N SER A 363 36.04 -6.79 -17.44
CA SER A 363 35.30 -8.05 -17.58
C SER A 363 35.61 -8.75 -18.91
N ALA A 364 35.92 -7.99 -19.96
CA ALA A 364 36.30 -8.49 -21.27
C ALA A 364 37.81 -8.88 -21.35
N GLY A 365 38.59 -8.62 -20.30
CA GLY A 365 40.02 -8.83 -20.30
C GLY A 365 40.81 -7.77 -21.10
N GLN A 366 40.16 -6.69 -21.53
CA GLN A 366 40.73 -5.56 -22.26
C GLN A 366 41.28 -4.54 -21.24
N TYR A 367 42.32 -4.92 -20.52
CA TYR A 367 42.81 -4.17 -19.37
C TYR A 367 43.37 -2.81 -19.75
N ALA A 368 44.04 -2.70 -20.91
CA ALA A 368 44.60 -1.44 -21.39
C ALA A 368 43.50 -0.39 -21.62
N ASP A 369 42.38 -0.82 -22.24
CA ASP A 369 41.26 0.05 -22.58
C ASP A 369 40.43 0.46 -21.34
N ALA A 370 40.57 -0.31 -20.24
CA ALA A 370 39.85 -0.03 -18.99
C ALA A 370 40.45 1.14 -18.19
N ILE A 371 41.73 1.44 -18.34
CA ILE A 371 42.45 2.42 -17.48
C ILE A 371 41.86 3.80 -17.64
N THR A 372 41.86 4.35 -18.85
CA THR A 372 41.39 5.72 -19.11
C THR A 372 39.97 6.00 -18.65
N PRO A 373 38.97 5.14 -18.91
CA PRO A 373 37.64 5.33 -18.39
C PRO A 373 37.56 5.34 -16.85
N LEU A 374 38.30 4.44 -16.19
CA LEU A 374 38.33 4.37 -14.72
C LEU A 374 39.00 5.57 -14.10
N GLU A 375 40.12 6.05 -14.67
CA GLU A 375 40.76 7.27 -14.23
C GLU A 375 39.88 8.50 -14.42
N THR A 376 39.22 8.64 -15.58
CA THR A 376 38.24 9.71 -15.85
C THR A 376 37.13 9.75 -14.81
N PHE A 377 36.65 8.59 -14.38
CA PHE A 377 35.65 8.50 -13.31
C PHE A 377 36.23 8.89 -11.94
N LEU A 378 37.45 8.39 -11.63
CA LEU A 378 38.13 8.64 -10.36
C LEU A 378 38.59 10.10 -10.20
N ASP A 379 38.84 10.83 -11.27
CA ASP A 379 39.13 12.29 -11.22
C ASP A 379 38.01 13.07 -10.52
N ARG A 380 36.77 12.63 -10.67
CA ARG A 380 35.60 13.24 -10.01
C ARG A 380 35.22 12.56 -8.70
N ARG A 381 35.50 11.26 -8.57
CA ARG A 381 35.18 10.46 -7.40
C ARG A 381 36.38 9.63 -6.94
N PRO A 382 37.43 10.28 -6.40
CA PRO A 382 38.70 9.64 -6.09
C PRO A 382 38.64 8.55 -5.02
N SER A 383 37.57 8.50 -4.26
CA SER A 383 37.35 7.53 -3.18
C SER A 383 36.22 6.52 -3.50
N ASP A 384 35.95 6.24 -4.79
CA ASP A 384 34.99 5.20 -5.15
C ASP A 384 35.66 3.82 -5.06
N PRO A 385 35.22 2.93 -4.12
CA PRO A 385 35.92 1.66 -3.88
C PRO A 385 35.83 0.69 -5.06
N GLU A 386 34.72 0.69 -5.80
CA GLU A 386 34.53 -0.18 -6.96
C GLU A 386 35.46 0.21 -8.08
N ALA A 387 35.53 1.50 -8.42
CA ALA A 387 36.40 1.98 -9.47
C ALA A 387 37.92 1.77 -9.14
N LEU A 388 38.30 2.02 -7.89
CA LEU A 388 39.68 1.75 -7.42
C LEU A 388 40.05 0.26 -7.50
N TYR A 389 39.13 -0.62 -7.12
CA TYR A 389 39.33 -2.06 -7.25
C TYR A 389 39.44 -2.49 -8.72
N LEU A 390 38.59 -1.99 -9.60
CA LEU A 390 38.62 -2.28 -11.03
C LEU A 390 39.90 -1.77 -11.69
N LEU A 391 40.38 -0.57 -11.30
CA LEU A 391 41.63 -0.02 -11.77
C LEU A 391 42.80 -0.90 -11.33
N GLY A 392 42.81 -1.36 -10.08
CA GLY A 392 43.80 -2.31 -9.58
C GLY A 392 43.79 -3.64 -10.36
N ARG A 393 42.61 -4.13 -10.75
CA ARG A 393 42.46 -5.31 -11.59
C ARG A 393 42.98 -5.10 -13.01
N ALA A 394 42.74 -3.92 -13.59
CA ALA A 394 43.28 -3.57 -14.90
C ALA A 394 44.82 -3.53 -14.90
N HIS A 395 45.42 -2.84 -13.93
CA HIS A 395 46.90 -2.82 -13.77
C HIS A 395 47.49 -4.21 -13.55
N ALA A 396 46.84 -5.06 -12.73
CA ALA A 396 47.27 -6.43 -12.51
C ALA A 396 47.24 -7.27 -13.78
N GLY A 397 46.18 -7.11 -14.61
CA GLY A 397 46.08 -7.80 -15.90
C GLY A 397 47.15 -7.40 -16.90
N LEU A 398 47.70 -6.19 -16.77
CA LEU A 398 48.85 -5.69 -17.58
C LEU A 398 50.22 -6.02 -16.97
N GLY A 399 50.26 -6.63 -15.79
CA GLY A 399 51.51 -6.93 -15.10
C GLY A 399 52.10 -5.75 -14.33
N HIS A 400 51.39 -4.63 -14.21
CA HIS A 400 51.82 -3.43 -13.47
C HIS A 400 51.58 -3.63 -11.98
N ARG A 401 52.46 -4.39 -11.30
CA ARG A 401 52.26 -4.86 -9.93
C ARG A 401 52.19 -3.74 -8.89
N SER A 402 53.03 -2.69 -9.05
CA SER A 402 53.09 -1.57 -8.11
C SER A 402 51.85 -0.73 -8.15
N GLU A 403 51.32 -0.42 -9.34
CA GLU A 403 50.12 0.36 -9.57
C GLU A 403 48.89 -0.44 -9.14
N ALA A 404 48.87 -1.75 -9.39
CA ALA A 404 47.83 -2.63 -8.91
C ALA A 404 47.74 -2.63 -7.37
N ALA A 405 48.89 -2.79 -6.68
CA ALA A 405 48.94 -2.77 -5.22
C ALA A 405 48.52 -1.41 -4.64
N SER A 406 48.94 -0.30 -5.28
CA SER A 406 48.56 1.06 -4.88
C SER A 406 47.04 1.27 -5.00
N SER A 407 46.43 0.89 -6.12
CA SER A 407 44.99 1.02 -6.34
C SER A 407 44.18 0.16 -5.38
N MET A 408 44.63 -1.08 -5.08
CA MET A 408 44.01 -1.95 -4.10
C MET A 408 44.11 -1.40 -2.67
N GLN A 409 45.25 -0.80 -2.31
CA GLN A 409 45.41 -0.15 -1.02
C GLN A 409 44.50 1.08 -0.90
N ALA A 410 44.39 1.90 -1.94
CA ALA A 410 43.50 3.05 -2.00
C ALA A 410 42.01 2.60 -1.85
N CYS A 411 41.61 1.48 -2.46
CA CYS A 411 40.30 0.88 -2.28
C CYS A 411 40.04 0.50 -0.81
N ILE A 412 41.00 -0.16 -0.16
CA ILE A 412 40.90 -0.55 1.26
C ILE A 412 40.74 0.69 2.15
N ASP A 413 41.51 1.73 1.90
CA ASP A 413 41.50 2.95 2.70
C ASP A 413 40.18 3.73 2.47
N ALA A 414 39.70 3.81 1.24
CA ALA A 414 38.41 4.42 0.92
C ALA A 414 37.23 3.76 1.68
N VAL A 415 37.23 2.44 1.77
CA VAL A 415 36.15 1.74 2.52
C VAL A 415 36.32 1.92 4.03
N LYS A 416 37.53 1.85 4.56
CA LYS A 416 37.79 1.97 6.00
C LYS A 416 37.49 3.37 6.54
N THR A 417 37.71 4.40 5.75
CA THR A 417 37.45 5.81 6.13
C THR A 417 35.99 6.23 5.87
N ALA A 418 35.21 5.39 5.17
CA ALA A 418 33.82 5.70 4.85
C ALA A 418 32.90 5.69 6.09
N PRO A 419 31.82 6.52 6.11
CA PRO A 419 30.79 6.44 7.14
C PRO A 419 30.16 5.05 7.25
N ALA A 420 29.66 4.70 8.46
CA ALA A 420 29.20 3.34 8.78
C ALA A 420 28.15 2.76 7.80
N TYR A 421 27.30 3.60 7.21
CA TYR A 421 26.31 3.16 6.23
C TYR A 421 26.95 2.77 4.90
N LYS A 422 27.95 3.52 4.43
CA LYS A 422 28.74 3.21 3.22
C LYS A 422 29.66 2.02 3.45
N TYR A 423 30.32 1.93 4.60
CA TYR A 423 31.17 0.80 4.96
C TYR A 423 30.44 -0.54 4.78
N ARG A 424 29.17 -0.63 5.18
CA ARG A 424 28.39 -1.87 5.03
C ARG A 424 28.11 -2.22 3.57
N ALA A 425 27.83 -1.22 2.73
CA ALA A 425 27.57 -1.40 1.31
C ALA A 425 28.84 -1.83 0.56
N ASP A 426 29.98 -1.19 0.89
CA ASP A 426 31.23 -1.33 0.15
C ASP A 426 32.17 -2.40 0.72
N LYS A 427 31.78 -3.08 1.81
CA LYS A 427 32.60 -4.13 2.48
C LYS A 427 33.05 -5.25 1.53
N ARG A 428 32.31 -5.51 0.48
CA ARG A 428 32.67 -6.47 -0.56
C ARG A 428 34.02 -6.10 -1.20
N TRP A 429 34.17 -4.85 -1.62
CA TRP A 429 35.37 -4.37 -2.29
C TRP A 429 36.60 -4.38 -1.37
N LEU A 430 36.38 -4.09 -0.07
CA LEU A 430 37.44 -4.24 0.95
C LEU A 430 37.96 -5.68 1.00
N ASN A 431 37.07 -6.66 1.06
CA ASN A 431 37.41 -8.07 1.17
C ASN A 431 38.16 -8.56 -0.09
N GLU A 432 37.67 -8.19 -1.27
CA GLU A 432 38.26 -8.56 -2.56
C GLU A 432 39.64 -7.95 -2.74
N ALA A 433 39.82 -6.65 -2.39
CA ALA A 433 41.12 -5.99 -2.46
C ALA A 433 42.14 -6.58 -1.48
N GLN A 434 41.73 -6.93 -0.25
CA GLN A 434 42.57 -7.59 0.73
C GLN A 434 43.01 -8.99 0.28
N GLN A 435 42.11 -9.77 -0.33
CA GLN A 435 42.41 -11.09 -0.86
C GLN A 435 43.43 -10.98 -2.02
N PHE A 436 43.24 -9.99 -2.89
CA PHE A 436 44.16 -9.75 -3.98
C PHE A 436 45.59 -9.47 -3.49
N ILE A 437 45.78 -8.56 -2.53
CA ILE A 437 47.09 -8.23 -1.97
C ILE A 437 47.72 -9.45 -1.30
N LYS A 438 46.96 -10.26 -0.57
CA LYS A 438 47.47 -11.49 0.06
C LYS A 438 47.91 -12.57 -0.93
N GLY A 439 47.20 -12.66 -2.06
CA GLY A 439 47.54 -13.66 -3.10
C GLY A 439 48.65 -13.22 -4.04
N SER A 440 49.05 -11.95 -4.01
CA SER A 440 50.14 -11.39 -4.81
C SER A 440 51.49 -11.27 -4.06
N GLN A 441 51.51 -11.55 -2.76
CA GLN A 441 52.70 -11.75 -1.95
C GLN A 441 53.17 -13.21 -2.02
#